data_8987283ecdff583a73286c06936bffd9
#
_entry.id   8987283ecdff583a73286c06936bffd9
#
_cell.length_a   1.000
_cell.length_b   1.000
_cell.length_c   1.000
_cell.angle_alpha   90.00
_cell.angle_beta   90.00
_cell.angle_gamma   90.00
#
_symmetry.space_group_name_H-M   'P 1'
#
loop_
_entity.id
_entity.type
_entity.pdbx_description
1 polymer ?
#
loop_
_entity_poly.entity_id
_entity_poly.type
_entity_poly.pdbx_seq_one_letter_code
_entity_poly.pdbx_strand_id
1 'polypeptide(L)'
;MAKVAVGSAVDISISVVSHLQIGMVVELLRDFEVHCKNSRFELILTLNLEEALPFAPDDFSYPVIILRNAKPLGFGANHNQAYQHASGRYFSVVNPDIRLQADPFVDLLPCMEDSSVGVVAPLVRGADGRVEDSARRFPGPLRILGKALGRGRGPDYAIQAVPIYPDWVGGMFMVFPSEIFGKLGGFDERYFLYYEDVDLCGRLRLRGHEVVLNPKAQVIHHAQRSSHGNLRYMAWHLKSMARFFFSPVYWRLRRRTRS
;
A
#
# COMPACT_ATOMS: atom_id res chain seq x y z
N MET A 1 -37.33 -17.33 0.33
CA MET A 1 -36.39 -17.63 1.42
C MET A 1 -35.66 -16.34 1.79
N ALA A 2 -35.87 -15.85 3.00
CA ALA A 2 -35.39 -14.55 3.43
C ALA A 2 -33.86 -14.54 3.58
N LYS A 3 -33.22 -13.56 2.95
CA LYS A 3 -31.81 -13.23 3.24
C LYS A 3 -31.72 -12.80 4.70
N VAL A 4 -31.03 -13.57 5.52
CA VAL A 4 -30.62 -13.14 6.85
C VAL A 4 -29.58 -12.03 6.64
N ALA A 5 -30.00 -10.80 6.87
CA ALA A 5 -29.11 -9.65 6.96
C ALA A 5 -28.40 -9.74 8.31
N VAL A 6 -27.22 -10.30 8.35
CA VAL A 6 -26.28 -10.08 9.44
C VAL A 6 -25.39 -8.92 8.99
N GLY A 7 -25.87 -7.72 9.23
CA GLY A 7 -25.13 -6.50 8.93
C GLY A 7 -24.27 -6.08 10.12
N SER A 8 -23.09 -6.66 10.32
CA SER A 8 -22.02 -5.91 10.97
C SER A 8 -21.29 -5.16 9.86
N ALA A 9 -21.40 -3.83 9.84
CA ALA A 9 -20.74 -3.02 8.83
C ALA A 9 -19.24 -3.30 8.85
N VAL A 10 -18.66 -3.66 7.70
CA VAL A 10 -17.22 -3.82 7.51
C VAL A 10 -16.57 -2.44 7.62
N ASP A 11 -15.55 -2.33 8.46
CA ASP A 11 -14.83 -1.06 8.61
C ASP A 11 -13.70 -0.94 7.58
N ILE A 12 -13.04 -2.06 7.26
CA ILE A 12 -11.82 -2.07 6.42
C ILE A 12 -11.96 -3.13 5.33
N SER A 13 -11.72 -2.76 4.07
CA SER A 13 -11.51 -3.71 2.98
C SER A 13 -10.01 -3.81 2.71
N ILE A 14 -9.42 -4.99 2.91
CA ILE A 14 -7.98 -5.24 2.76
C ILE A 14 -7.75 -5.88 1.40
N SER A 15 -6.99 -5.23 0.53
CA SER A 15 -6.59 -5.75 -0.77
C SER A 15 -5.19 -6.34 -0.72
N VAL A 16 -5.09 -7.64 -1.03
CA VAL A 16 -3.82 -8.39 -1.15
C VAL A 16 -3.73 -8.96 -2.56
N VAL A 17 -2.54 -8.88 -3.16
CA VAL A 17 -2.31 -9.41 -4.52
C VAL A 17 -1.26 -10.51 -4.46
N SER A 18 -1.60 -11.70 -4.94
CA SER A 18 -0.64 -12.78 -5.16
C SER A 18 -0.16 -12.79 -6.61
N HIS A 19 1.15 -12.93 -6.77
CA HIS A 19 1.80 -13.14 -8.07
C HIS A 19 2.77 -14.31 -7.95
N LEU A 20 2.22 -15.53 -7.83
CA LEU A 20 2.91 -16.77 -7.47
C LEU A 20 3.53 -16.71 -6.05
N GLN A 21 2.81 -16.09 -5.11
CA GLN A 21 3.28 -15.86 -3.73
C GLN A 21 2.29 -16.43 -2.71
N ILE A 22 1.49 -17.45 -3.09
CA ILE A 22 0.41 -17.96 -2.24
C ILE A 22 0.88 -18.43 -0.86
N GLY A 23 2.11 -18.93 -0.74
CA GLY A 23 2.68 -19.31 0.56
C GLY A 23 2.77 -18.11 1.52
N MET A 24 3.21 -16.92 1.03
CA MET A 24 3.26 -15.70 1.83
C MET A 24 1.87 -15.16 2.14
N VAL A 25 0.95 -15.26 1.17
CA VAL A 25 -0.46 -14.89 1.39
C VAL A 25 -1.04 -15.70 2.54
N VAL A 26 -0.85 -17.03 2.56
CA VAL A 26 -1.35 -17.90 3.64
C VAL A 26 -0.82 -17.46 5.01
N GLU A 27 0.46 -17.13 5.08
CA GLU A 27 1.06 -16.63 6.32
C GLU A 27 0.45 -15.29 6.76
N LEU A 28 0.26 -14.35 5.82
CA LEU A 28 -0.38 -13.07 6.09
C LEU A 28 -1.85 -13.23 6.53
N LEU A 29 -2.62 -14.13 5.87
CA LEU A 29 -4.00 -14.40 6.26
C LEU A 29 -4.08 -14.94 7.70
N ARG A 30 -3.15 -15.82 8.08
CA ARG A 30 -3.05 -16.33 9.45
C ARG A 30 -2.67 -15.24 10.45
N ASP A 31 -1.80 -14.31 10.06
CA ASP A 31 -1.47 -13.17 10.91
C ASP A 31 -2.71 -12.30 11.17
N PHE A 32 -3.54 -12.02 10.16
CA PHE A 32 -4.82 -11.32 10.35
C PHE A 32 -5.74 -12.08 11.30
N GLU A 33 -5.87 -13.41 11.14
CA GLU A 33 -6.69 -14.26 12.01
C GLU A 33 -6.25 -14.20 13.48
N VAL A 34 -4.93 -14.16 13.72
CA VAL A 34 -4.37 -14.17 15.06
C VAL A 34 -4.41 -12.78 15.71
N HIS A 35 -4.06 -11.75 14.96
CA HIS A 35 -3.75 -10.43 15.53
C HIS A 35 -4.89 -9.42 15.39
N CYS A 36 -5.75 -9.53 14.36
CA CYS A 36 -6.76 -8.50 14.06
C CYS A 36 -8.19 -8.89 14.50
N LYS A 37 -8.32 -9.63 15.60
CA LYS A 37 -9.63 -10.15 16.10
C LYS A 37 -10.64 -9.06 16.46
N ASN A 38 -10.17 -7.87 16.81
CA ASN A 38 -11.01 -6.75 17.22
C ASN A 38 -11.34 -5.79 16.07
N SER A 39 -10.69 -5.95 14.92
CA SER A 39 -10.93 -5.17 13.72
C SER A 39 -12.00 -5.85 12.84
N ARG A 40 -12.98 -5.09 12.36
CA ARG A 40 -14.02 -5.60 11.45
C ARG A 40 -13.59 -5.37 10.02
N PHE A 41 -13.10 -6.39 9.36
CA PHE A 41 -12.59 -6.29 7.99
C PHE A 41 -13.07 -7.43 7.10
N GLU A 42 -12.96 -7.20 5.81
CA GLU A 42 -12.99 -8.20 4.75
C GLU A 42 -11.65 -8.19 4.03
N LEU A 43 -11.26 -9.32 3.47
CA LEU A 43 -10.04 -9.44 2.69
C LEU A 43 -10.38 -9.78 1.24
N ILE A 44 -9.80 -9.05 0.30
CA ILE A 44 -9.95 -9.22 -1.14
C ILE A 44 -8.59 -9.68 -1.68
N LEU A 45 -8.50 -10.99 -1.96
CA LEU A 45 -7.30 -11.60 -2.52
C LEU A 45 -7.42 -11.64 -4.04
N THR A 46 -6.52 -10.95 -4.74
CA THR A 46 -6.40 -11.03 -6.20
C THR A 46 -5.28 -11.98 -6.58
N LEU A 47 -5.61 -13.06 -7.29
CA LEU A 47 -4.64 -13.94 -7.94
C LEU A 47 -4.28 -13.34 -9.30
N ASN A 48 -3.13 -12.69 -9.37
CA ASN A 48 -2.66 -12.02 -10.59
C ASN A 48 -2.14 -12.99 -11.66
N LEU A 49 -1.78 -14.18 -11.25
CA LEU A 49 -1.50 -15.35 -12.07
C LEU A 49 -2.29 -16.53 -11.48
N GLU A 50 -2.51 -17.55 -12.32
CA GLU A 50 -3.18 -18.74 -11.85
C GLU A 50 -2.29 -19.49 -10.86
N GLU A 51 -2.82 -19.73 -9.67
CA GLU A 51 -2.21 -20.52 -8.60
C GLU A 51 -3.28 -21.25 -7.80
N ALA A 52 -2.93 -22.45 -7.32
CA ALA A 52 -3.80 -23.24 -6.47
C ALA A 52 -3.88 -22.62 -5.08
N LEU A 53 -5.10 -22.55 -4.53
CA LEU A 53 -5.32 -22.12 -3.15
C LEU A 53 -5.21 -23.32 -2.21
N PRO A 54 -4.33 -23.30 -1.20
CA PRO A 54 -4.23 -24.37 -0.20
C PRO A 54 -5.24 -24.20 0.94
N PHE A 55 -6.26 -23.36 0.77
CA PHE A 55 -7.32 -23.05 1.75
C PHE A 55 -8.63 -22.75 1.03
N ALA A 56 -9.74 -22.81 1.76
CA ALA A 56 -11.04 -22.30 1.37
C ALA A 56 -11.30 -20.93 2.03
N PRO A 57 -12.08 -20.02 1.41
CA PRO A 57 -12.46 -18.74 2.03
C PRO A 57 -13.09 -18.89 3.43
N ASP A 58 -13.85 -19.96 3.65
CA ASP A 58 -14.55 -20.26 4.90
C ASP A 58 -13.62 -20.81 6.01
N ASP A 59 -12.35 -21.00 5.74
CA ASP A 59 -11.35 -21.41 6.75
C ASP A 59 -10.96 -20.26 7.70
N PHE A 60 -11.41 -19.02 7.42
CA PHE A 60 -11.10 -17.83 8.19
C PHE A 60 -12.33 -17.26 8.89
N SER A 61 -12.14 -16.61 10.04
CA SER A 61 -13.22 -15.98 10.82
C SER A 61 -13.73 -14.66 10.19
N TYR A 62 -13.11 -14.18 9.14
CA TYR A 62 -13.45 -12.97 8.39
C TYR A 62 -13.75 -13.30 6.92
N PRO A 63 -14.57 -12.49 6.22
CA PRO A 63 -14.88 -12.71 4.82
C PRO A 63 -13.62 -12.62 3.93
N VAL A 64 -13.43 -13.61 3.06
CA VAL A 64 -12.35 -13.64 2.04
C VAL A 64 -12.99 -13.70 0.65
N ILE A 65 -12.75 -12.67 -0.15
CA ILE A 65 -13.20 -12.56 -1.55
C ILE A 65 -12.01 -12.89 -2.45
N ILE A 66 -12.18 -13.86 -3.37
CA ILE A 66 -11.12 -14.26 -4.30
C ILE A 66 -11.40 -13.69 -5.68
N LEU A 67 -10.49 -12.88 -6.21
CA LEU A 67 -10.49 -12.40 -7.58
C LEU A 67 -9.41 -13.14 -8.38
N ARG A 68 -9.69 -13.48 -9.63
CA ARG A 68 -8.77 -14.17 -10.54
C ARG A 68 -8.62 -13.38 -11.83
N ASN A 69 -7.40 -13.04 -12.18
CA ASN A 69 -7.12 -12.34 -13.41
C ASN A 69 -6.95 -13.30 -14.59
N ALA A 70 -7.58 -13.00 -15.73
CA ALA A 70 -7.36 -13.73 -16.96
C ALA A 70 -5.95 -13.50 -17.58
N LYS A 71 -5.32 -12.37 -17.21
CA LYS A 71 -3.94 -11.99 -17.58
C LYS A 71 -3.35 -11.14 -16.48
N PRO A 72 -2.01 -11.17 -16.30
CA PRO A 72 -1.39 -10.37 -15.25
C PRO A 72 -1.57 -8.87 -15.47
N LEU A 73 -1.99 -8.18 -14.43
CA LEU A 73 -2.12 -6.72 -14.37
C LEU A 73 -0.97 -6.10 -13.58
N GLY A 74 -0.81 -4.77 -13.69
CA GLY A 74 0.11 -4.01 -12.87
C GLY A 74 -0.36 -3.90 -11.42
N PHE A 75 0.55 -3.47 -10.53
CA PHE A 75 0.28 -3.35 -9.09
C PHE A 75 -0.99 -2.51 -8.83
N GLY A 76 -1.02 -1.25 -9.28
CA GLY A 76 -2.15 -0.37 -9.06
C GLY A 76 -3.45 -0.86 -9.67
N ALA A 77 -3.41 -1.48 -10.86
CA ALA A 77 -4.59 -2.00 -11.53
C ALA A 77 -5.26 -3.15 -10.75
N ASN A 78 -4.45 -4.03 -10.12
CA ASN A 78 -4.97 -5.08 -9.25
C ASN A 78 -5.71 -4.51 -8.03
N HIS A 79 -5.12 -3.52 -7.37
CA HIS A 79 -5.75 -2.89 -6.21
C HIS A 79 -6.99 -2.05 -6.59
N ASN A 80 -6.98 -1.41 -7.75
CA ASN A 80 -8.17 -0.72 -8.28
C ASN A 80 -9.30 -1.71 -8.57
N GLN A 81 -8.99 -2.88 -9.11
CA GLN A 81 -9.97 -3.94 -9.32
C GLN A 81 -10.54 -4.43 -7.98
N ALA A 82 -9.69 -4.68 -6.99
CA ALA A 82 -10.12 -5.07 -5.65
C ALA A 82 -11.02 -4.00 -5.02
N TYR A 83 -10.69 -2.72 -5.20
CA TYR A 83 -11.50 -1.61 -4.69
C TYR A 83 -12.96 -1.63 -5.19
N GLN A 84 -13.23 -2.14 -6.40
CA GLN A 84 -14.60 -2.26 -6.93
C GLN A 84 -15.45 -3.27 -6.14
N HIS A 85 -14.82 -4.14 -5.37
CA HIS A 85 -15.47 -5.14 -4.50
C HIS A 85 -15.41 -4.75 -3.02
N ALA A 86 -14.77 -3.64 -2.69
CA ALA A 86 -14.62 -3.16 -1.34
C ALA A 86 -15.92 -2.56 -0.78
N SER A 87 -16.27 -2.93 0.45
CA SER A 87 -17.45 -2.40 1.17
C SER A 87 -17.07 -1.56 2.39
N GLY A 88 -15.82 -1.61 2.83
CA GLY A 88 -15.34 -0.95 4.02
C GLY A 88 -15.25 0.58 3.89
N ARG A 89 -15.43 1.27 5.02
CA ARG A 89 -15.18 2.70 5.15
C ARG A 89 -13.73 3.06 4.81
N TYR A 90 -12.80 2.14 5.08
CA TYR A 90 -11.40 2.28 4.75
C TYR A 90 -10.97 1.20 3.76
N PHE A 91 -10.10 1.56 2.85
CA PHE A 91 -9.49 0.65 1.89
C PHE A 91 -7.99 0.52 2.20
N SER A 92 -7.52 -0.71 2.40
CA SER A 92 -6.13 -1.00 2.71
C SER A 92 -5.48 -1.79 1.58
N VAL A 93 -4.29 -1.36 1.18
CA VAL A 93 -3.39 -2.08 0.28
C VAL A 93 -2.31 -2.72 1.12
N VAL A 94 -2.15 -4.04 1.03
CA VAL A 94 -1.15 -4.79 1.81
C VAL A 94 -0.43 -5.78 0.90
N ASN A 95 0.90 -5.73 0.90
CA ASN A 95 1.71 -6.69 0.17
C ASN A 95 1.68 -8.07 0.85
N PRO A 96 1.78 -9.17 0.09
CA PRO A 96 1.72 -10.53 0.63
C PRO A 96 2.93 -10.91 1.50
N ASP A 97 4.05 -10.19 1.39
CA ASP A 97 5.28 -10.37 2.16
C ASP A 97 5.34 -9.54 3.46
N ILE A 98 4.22 -8.94 3.84
CA ILE A 98 4.02 -8.31 5.16
C ILE A 98 3.66 -9.38 6.20
N ARG A 99 4.22 -9.21 7.41
CA ARG A 99 3.90 -10.00 8.60
C ARG A 99 3.46 -9.09 9.73
N LEU A 100 2.47 -9.53 10.48
CA LEU A 100 1.90 -8.80 11.60
C LEU A 100 2.37 -9.40 12.92
N GLN A 101 2.63 -8.54 13.91
CA GLN A 101 2.91 -8.93 15.30
C GLN A 101 1.84 -8.40 16.27
N ALA A 102 1.00 -7.48 15.79
CA ALA A 102 -0.14 -6.89 16.48
C ALA A 102 -1.13 -6.36 15.43
N ASP A 103 -2.32 -5.94 15.86
CA ASP A 103 -3.28 -5.29 14.99
C ASP A 103 -2.82 -3.86 14.64
N PRO A 104 -2.40 -3.58 13.39
CA PRO A 104 -1.92 -2.26 13.03
C PRO A 104 -3.06 -1.23 12.91
N PHE A 105 -4.30 -1.69 12.69
CA PHE A 105 -5.44 -0.80 12.46
C PHE A 105 -5.86 -0.04 13.72
N VAL A 106 -5.59 -0.60 14.90
CA VAL A 106 -5.84 0.07 16.20
C VAL A 106 -5.13 1.42 16.29
N ASP A 107 -3.91 1.49 15.77
CA ASP A 107 -3.13 2.73 15.78
C ASP A 107 -3.28 3.56 14.49
N LEU A 108 -3.63 2.93 13.36
CA LEU A 108 -3.73 3.64 12.07
C LEU A 108 -5.06 4.37 11.91
N LEU A 109 -6.19 3.75 12.26
CA LEU A 109 -7.51 4.33 12.00
C LEU A 109 -7.77 5.63 12.78
N PRO A 110 -7.33 5.80 14.04
CA PRO A 110 -7.48 7.07 14.74
C PRO A 110 -6.83 8.27 14.02
N CYS A 111 -5.75 8.05 13.24
CA CYS A 111 -5.15 9.11 12.44
C CYS A 111 -6.09 9.65 11.36
N MET A 112 -7.10 8.85 10.94
CA MET A 112 -8.05 9.22 9.89
C MET A 112 -9.33 9.90 10.43
N GLU A 113 -9.41 10.13 11.73
CA GLU A 113 -10.44 11.00 12.31
C GLU A 113 -10.20 12.46 11.88
N ASP A 114 -8.96 12.83 11.61
CA ASP A 114 -8.62 14.06 10.90
C ASP A 114 -8.95 13.91 9.42
N SER A 115 -9.97 14.61 8.96
CA SER A 115 -10.46 14.59 7.56
C SER A 115 -9.42 15.11 6.54
N SER A 116 -8.35 15.73 7.00
CA SER A 116 -7.24 16.13 6.13
C SER A 116 -6.37 14.94 5.73
N VAL A 117 -6.39 13.83 6.48
CA VAL A 117 -5.56 12.65 6.21
C VAL A 117 -6.14 11.85 5.03
N GLY A 118 -5.37 11.73 3.97
CA GLY A 118 -5.73 10.98 2.77
C GLY A 118 -5.17 9.57 2.72
N VAL A 119 -4.06 9.32 3.42
CA VAL A 119 -3.45 8.00 3.56
C VAL A 119 -2.66 7.92 4.86
N VAL A 120 -2.72 6.77 5.53
CA VAL A 120 -1.83 6.44 6.64
C VAL A 120 -1.11 5.13 6.37
N ALA A 121 0.15 5.04 6.81
CA ALA A 121 0.98 3.85 6.71
C ALA A 121 1.60 3.51 8.06
N PRO A 122 1.86 2.22 8.36
CA PRO A 122 2.63 1.81 9.52
C PRO A 122 4.13 2.04 9.30
N LEU A 123 4.90 1.94 10.37
CA LEU A 123 6.34 1.79 10.30
C LEU A 123 6.67 0.38 9.78
N VAL A 124 7.43 0.31 8.70
CA VAL A 124 7.88 -0.96 8.13
C VAL A 124 9.28 -1.28 8.65
N ARG A 125 9.44 -2.50 9.16
CA ARG A 125 10.74 -3.06 9.54
C ARG A 125 11.09 -4.23 8.61
N GLY A 126 12.35 -4.36 8.28
CA GLY A 126 12.85 -5.56 7.62
C GLY A 126 12.87 -6.75 8.59
N ALA A 127 13.05 -7.97 8.07
CA ALA A 127 13.21 -9.18 8.86
C ALA A 127 14.42 -9.13 9.82
N ASP A 128 15.38 -8.25 9.56
CA ASP A 128 16.53 -7.95 10.42
C ASP A 128 16.22 -6.93 11.55
N GLY A 129 14.96 -6.49 11.68
CA GLY A 129 14.48 -5.51 12.64
C GLY A 129 14.82 -4.05 12.32
N ARG A 130 15.58 -3.78 11.26
CA ARG A 130 15.90 -2.41 10.85
C ARG A 130 14.69 -1.73 10.23
N VAL A 131 14.56 -0.42 10.50
CA VAL A 131 13.53 0.39 9.85
C VAL A 131 13.81 0.50 8.35
N GLU A 132 12.83 0.15 7.54
CA GLU A 132 12.91 0.35 6.10
C GLU A 132 12.57 1.80 5.72
N ASP A 133 13.18 2.29 4.65
CA ASP A 133 12.96 3.64 4.12
C ASP A 133 11.63 3.69 3.34
N SER A 134 10.50 3.58 4.08
CA SER A 134 9.14 3.58 3.54
C SER A 134 8.48 4.97 3.53
N ALA A 135 9.08 5.97 4.21
CA ALA A 135 8.62 7.36 4.25
C ALA A 135 9.65 8.26 3.56
N ARG A 136 9.26 8.89 2.45
CA ARG A 136 10.22 9.54 1.57
C ARG A 136 9.75 10.92 1.11
N ARG A 137 10.70 11.74 0.66
CA ARG A 137 10.43 12.98 -0.09
C ARG A 137 10.22 12.68 -1.56
N PHE A 138 9.40 13.50 -2.24
CA PHE A 138 9.20 13.33 -3.68
C PHE A 138 10.53 13.28 -4.44
N PRO A 139 10.66 12.33 -5.38
CA PRO A 139 11.87 12.21 -6.17
C PRO A 139 12.05 13.44 -7.06
N GLY A 140 13.31 13.89 -7.16
CA GLY A 140 13.73 14.94 -8.08
C GLY A 140 15.01 14.52 -8.81
N PRO A 141 15.25 14.98 -10.06
CA PRO A 141 16.41 14.56 -10.84
C PRO A 141 17.73 14.79 -10.11
N LEU A 142 17.92 15.96 -9.49
CA LEU A 142 19.14 16.29 -8.74
C LEU A 142 19.31 15.40 -7.50
N ARG A 143 18.19 15.02 -6.85
CA ARG A 143 18.22 14.14 -5.69
C ARG A 143 18.59 12.71 -6.07
N ILE A 144 18.04 12.20 -7.18
CA ILE A 144 18.36 10.88 -7.71
C ILE A 144 19.85 10.85 -8.09
N LEU A 145 20.33 11.86 -8.80
CA LEU A 145 21.75 11.99 -9.16
C LEU A 145 22.63 12.06 -7.90
N GLY A 146 22.25 12.83 -6.88
CA GLY A 146 22.96 12.91 -5.61
C GLY A 146 23.06 11.55 -4.90
N LYS A 147 21.93 10.81 -4.82
CA LYS A 147 21.91 9.44 -4.24
C LYS A 147 22.77 8.47 -5.06
N ALA A 148 22.76 8.54 -6.40
CA ALA A 148 23.60 7.73 -7.28
C ALA A 148 25.09 8.02 -7.08
N LEU A 149 25.46 9.29 -6.79
CA LEU A 149 26.83 9.72 -6.48
C LEU A 149 27.20 9.51 -5.00
N GLY A 150 26.38 8.77 -4.23
CA GLY A 150 26.65 8.45 -2.83
C GLY A 150 26.33 9.57 -1.82
N ARG A 151 25.75 10.69 -2.28
CA ARG A 151 25.33 11.80 -1.42
C ARG A 151 23.92 11.57 -0.92
N GLY A 152 23.65 11.77 0.40
CA GLY A 152 22.31 11.65 0.99
C GLY A 152 21.77 10.21 0.98
N ARG A 153 22.57 9.22 1.37
CA ARG A 153 22.18 7.80 1.48
C ARG A 153 21.35 7.47 2.72
N GLY A 154 21.15 8.40 3.64
CA GLY A 154 20.31 8.20 4.83
C GLY A 154 18.80 8.26 4.54
N PRO A 155 17.97 7.92 5.54
CA PRO A 155 16.52 8.07 5.47
C PRO A 155 16.14 9.55 5.28
N ASP A 156 15.06 9.79 4.55
CA ASP A 156 14.59 11.14 4.23
C ASP A 156 13.93 11.84 5.41
N TYR A 157 13.43 11.05 6.38
CA TYR A 157 12.76 11.50 7.59
C TYR A 157 13.31 10.74 8.80
N ALA A 158 13.52 11.46 9.90
CA ALA A 158 13.80 10.84 11.18
C ALA A 158 12.50 10.25 11.75
N ILE A 159 12.54 8.96 12.08
CA ILE A 159 11.41 8.30 12.72
C ILE A 159 11.47 8.57 14.22
N GLN A 160 10.38 9.11 14.76
CA GLN A 160 10.18 9.39 16.18
C GLN A 160 9.01 8.55 16.70
N ALA A 161 8.64 8.70 17.96
CA ALA A 161 7.49 7.99 18.55
C ALA A 161 6.11 8.59 18.18
N VAL A 162 6.10 9.65 17.41
CA VAL A 162 4.89 10.38 16.96
C VAL A 162 4.70 10.28 15.46
N PRO A 163 3.47 10.42 14.95
CA PRO A 163 3.22 10.45 13.51
C PRO A 163 4.05 11.50 12.78
N ILE A 164 4.51 11.16 11.60
CA ILE A 164 5.23 12.06 10.68
C ILE A 164 4.43 12.22 9.37
N TYR A 165 4.71 13.30 8.65
CA TYR A 165 3.98 13.71 7.44
C TYR A 165 4.90 13.73 6.22
N PRO A 166 5.32 12.57 5.72
CA PRO A 166 6.22 12.48 4.57
C PRO A 166 5.53 12.94 3.29
N ASP A 167 6.33 13.22 2.25
CA ASP A 167 5.76 13.54 0.94
C ASP A 167 5.02 12.33 0.36
N TRP A 168 5.56 11.11 0.53
CA TRP A 168 4.92 9.87 0.14
C TRP A 168 5.39 8.69 1.00
N VAL A 169 4.58 7.64 1.03
CA VAL A 169 4.85 6.36 1.69
C VAL A 169 4.82 5.23 0.67
N GLY A 170 5.63 4.20 0.90
CA GLY A 170 5.72 3.03 0.01
C GLY A 170 4.44 2.20 0.00
N GLY A 171 4.13 1.61 -1.16
CA GLY A 171 2.93 0.83 -1.43
C GLY A 171 2.82 -0.50 -0.68
N MET A 172 3.76 -0.83 0.23
CA MET A 172 3.78 -2.10 0.96
C MET A 172 2.62 -2.27 1.92
N PHE A 173 2.23 -1.17 2.60
CA PHE A 173 1.06 -1.11 3.48
C PHE A 173 0.53 0.31 3.52
N MET A 174 -0.65 0.53 2.96
CA MET A 174 -1.31 1.84 2.91
C MET A 174 -2.79 1.69 3.29
N VAL A 175 -3.32 2.60 4.09
CA VAL A 175 -4.75 2.66 4.42
C VAL A 175 -5.30 4.02 4.01
N PHE A 176 -6.42 4.00 3.32
CA PHE A 176 -7.10 5.19 2.78
C PHE A 176 -8.54 5.28 3.31
N PRO A 177 -9.10 6.46 3.53
CA PRO A 177 -10.54 6.60 3.47
C PRO A 177 -11.04 6.17 2.07
N SER A 178 -11.96 5.19 2.01
CA SER A 178 -12.45 4.62 0.74
C SER A 178 -12.99 5.71 -0.21
N GLU A 179 -13.69 6.69 0.35
CA GLU A 179 -14.22 7.82 -0.41
C GLU A 179 -13.12 8.66 -1.09
N ILE A 180 -12.01 8.93 -0.37
CA ILE A 180 -10.87 9.69 -0.90
C ILE A 180 -10.18 8.88 -2.00
N PHE A 181 -9.93 7.58 -1.78
CA PHE A 181 -9.34 6.70 -2.78
C PHE A 181 -10.18 6.68 -4.07
N GLY A 182 -11.51 6.53 -3.93
CA GLY A 182 -12.45 6.55 -5.06
C GLY A 182 -12.48 7.90 -5.79
N LYS A 183 -12.54 9.04 -5.06
CA LYS A 183 -12.51 10.39 -5.65
C LYS A 183 -11.20 10.70 -6.38
N LEU A 184 -10.10 10.05 -5.98
CA LEU A 184 -8.82 10.14 -6.70
C LEU A 184 -8.82 9.31 -7.99
N GLY A 185 -9.76 8.35 -8.14
CA GLY A 185 -9.78 7.36 -9.20
C GLY A 185 -8.76 6.24 -8.98
N GLY A 186 -8.39 5.97 -7.72
CA GLY A 186 -7.42 4.94 -7.36
C GLY A 186 -5.99 5.23 -7.85
N PHE A 187 -5.23 4.17 -8.05
CA PHE A 187 -3.89 4.24 -8.68
C PHE A 187 -3.98 4.55 -10.17
N ASP A 188 -2.97 5.23 -10.70
CA ASP A 188 -2.82 5.41 -12.15
C ASP A 188 -2.30 4.11 -12.78
N GLU A 189 -3.14 3.37 -13.48
CA GLU A 189 -2.84 2.05 -14.06
C GLU A 189 -1.78 2.07 -15.17
N ARG A 190 -1.40 3.27 -15.63
CA ARG A 190 -0.31 3.44 -16.60
C ARG A 190 1.06 3.09 -15.98
N TYR A 191 1.17 3.07 -14.64
CA TYR A 191 2.29 2.50 -13.91
C TYR A 191 2.05 1.00 -13.74
N PHE A 192 2.85 0.18 -14.41
CA PHE A 192 2.74 -1.27 -14.25
C PHE A 192 3.27 -1.71 -12.89
N LEU A 193 4.42 -1.17 -12.51
CA LEU A 193 5.08 -1.38 -11.23
C LEU A 193 6.00 -0.19 -10.94
N TYR A 194 6.07 0.23 -9.65
CA TYR A 194 6.80 1.37 -9.14
C TYR A 194 6.25 2.74 -9.56
N TYR A 195 6.37 3.72 -8.68
CA TYR A 195 5.90 5.11 -8.81
C TYR A 195 4.38 5.29 -8.80
N GLU A 196 3.57 4.24 -8.79
CA GLU A 196 2.12 4.35 -8.60
C GLU A 196 1.77 4.90 -7.22
N ASP A 197 2.54 4.52 -6.20
CA ASP A 197 2.45 5.02 -4.82
C ASP A 197 2.89 6.49 -4.72
N VAL A 198 4.00 6.84 -5.37
CA VAL A 198 4.50 8.23 -5.47
C VAL A 198 3.47 9.12 -6.15
N ASP A 199 2.90 8.68 -7.27
CA ASP A 199 1.88 9.41 -8.02
C ASP A 199 0.60 9.60 -7.19
N LEU A 200 0.12 8.54 -6.51
CA LEU A 200 -1.08 8.58 -5.69
C LEU A 200 -0.91 9.55 -4.52
N CYS A 201 0.21 9.47 -3.78
CA CYS A 201 0.53 10.41 -2.73
C CYS A 201 0.67 11.85 -3.26
N GLY A 202 1.26 12.02 -4.45
CA GLY A 202 1.33 13.32 -5.13
C GLY A 202 -0.05 13.89 -5.43
N ARG A 203 -0.99 13.08 -5.91
CA ARG A 203 -2.38 13.50 -6.17
C ARG A 203 -3.14 13.83 -4.89
N LEU A 204 -2.90 13.10 -3.79
CA LEU A 204 -3.42 13.42 -2.45
C LEU A 204 -2.94 14.81 -2.00
N ARG A 205 -1.62 15.04 -2.01
CA ARG A 205 -1.01 16.31 -1.63
C ARG A 205 -1.51 17.48 -2.47
N LEU A 206 -1.70 17.30 -3.77
CA LEU A 206 -2.24 18.34 -4.67
C LEU A 206 -3.69 18.70 -4.37
N ARG A 207 -4.46 17.78 -3.77
CA ARG A 207 -5.83 18.02 -3.30
C ARG A 207 -5.92 18.50 -1.85
N GLY A 208 -4.78 18.73 -1.19
CA GLY A 208 -4.71 19.24 0.18
C GLY A 208 -4.79 18.16 1.26
N HIS A 209 -4.69 16.88 0.88
CA HIS A 209 -4.66 15.79 1.85
C HIS A 209 -3.26 15.51 2.36
N GLU A 210 -3.18 15.09 3.61
CA GLU A 210 -1.96 14.68 4.28
C GLU A 210 -1.65 13.20 4.01
N VAL A 211 -0.34 12.90 3.94
CA VAL A 211 0.24 11.56 3.95
C VAL A 211 0.86 11.36 5.31
N VAL A 212 0.48 10.32 6.02
CA VAL A 212 0.90 10.08 7.42
C VAL A 212 1.62 8.74 7.52
N LEU A 213 2.72 8.69 8.26
CA LEU A 213 3.29 7.45 8.77
C LEU A 213 3.15 7.47 10.29
N ASN A 214 2.44 6.48 10.86
CA ASN A 214 2.30 6.34 12.31
C ASN A 214 3.23 5.23 12.82
N PRO A 215 4.31 5.57 13.55
CA PRO A 215 5.30 4.61 14.02
C PRO A 215 4.82 3.71 15.18
N LYS A 216 3.66 3.99 15.77
CA LYS A 216 3.04 3.10 16.77
C LYS A 216 2.56 1.81 16.12
N ALA A 217 1.95 1.89 14.94
CA ALA A 217 1.67 0.73 14.11
C ALA A 217 2.96 0.24 13.47
N GLN A 218 3.33 -1.02 13.67
CA GLN A 218 4.53 -1.61 13.10
C GLN A 218 4.21 -2.92 12.38
N VAL A 219 4.86 -3.12 11.24
CA VAL A 219 4.76 -4.36 10.45
C VAL A 219 6.16 -4.81 10.02
N ILE A 220 6.32 -6.11 9.74
CA ILE A 220 7.56 -6.68 9.25
C ILE A 220 7.40 -6.96 7.76
N HIS A 221 8.37 -6.56 6.96
CA HIS A 221 8.42 -6.82 5.53
C HIS A 221 9.50 -7.86 5.24
N HIS A 222 9.08 -9.03 4.80
CA HIS A 222 9.96 -10.13 4.39
C HIS A 222 10.34 -9.98 2.91
N ALA A 223 10.99 -8.87 2.57
CA ALA A 223 11.36 -8.53 1.20
C ALA A 223 12.04 -9.71 0.49
N GLN A 224 11.41 -10.24 -0.54
CA GLN A 224 12.08 -11.13 -1.48
C GLN A 224 12.99 -10.30 -2.39
N ARG A 225 14.30 -10.25 -2.09
CA ARG A 225 15.30 -9.50 -2.87
C ARG A 225 15.51 -10.01 -4.30
N SER A 226 14.62 -10.85 -4.81
CA SER A 226 14.65 -11.41 -6.16
C SER A 226 14.58 -10.36 -7.29
N SER A 227 14.18 -9.12 -6.98
CA SER A 227 14.10 -8.02 -7.97
C SER A 227 15.43 -7.33 -8.27
N HIS A 228 16.44 -7.42 -7.41
CA HIS A 228 17.67 -6.64 -7.51
C HIS A 228 18.62 -7.05 -8.66
N GLY A 229 18.39 -8.16 -9.37
CA GLY A 229 19.20 -8.61 -10.51
C GLY A 229 18.43 -8.74 -11.83
N ASN A 230 17.15 -8.44 -11.86
CA ASN A 230 16.31 -8.69 -13.02
C ASN A 230 16.15 -7.42 -13.88
N LEU A 231 16.73 -7.43 -15.09
CA LEU A 231 16.66 -6.33 -16.07
C LEU A 231 15.22 -5.88 -16.37
N ARG A 232 14.23 -6.77 -16.27
CA ARG A 232 12.82 -6.47 -16.49
C ARG A 232 12.26 -5.53 -15.43
N TYR A 233 12.59 -5.77 -14.15
CA TYR A 233 12.19 -4.88 -13.05
C TYR A 233 12.87 -3.52 -13.16
N MET A 234 14.15 -3.48 -13.56
CA MET A 234 14.86 -2.23 -13.81
C MET A 234 14.23 -1.44 -14.97
N ALA A 235 13.83 -2.11 -16.05
CA ALA A 235 13.15 -1.48 -17.17
C ALA A 235 11.80 -0.88 -16.74
N TRP A 236 11.01 -1.61 -15.93
CA TRP A 236 9.76 -1.07 -15.36
C TRP A 236 10.02 0.13 -14.48
N HIS A 237 11.02 0.07 -13.60
CA HIS A 237 11.37 1.18 -12.72
C HIS A 237 11.77 2.44 -13.51
N LEU A 238 12.63 2.31 -14.53
CA LEU A 238 13.04 3.44 -15.37
C LEU A 238 11.86 4.02 -16.17
N LYS A 239 10.99 3.16 -16.74
CA LYS A 239 9.80 3.58 -17.47
C LYS A 239 8.83 4.34 -16.56
N SER A 240 8.58 3.82 -15.37
CA SER A 240 7.70 4.45 -14.39
C SER A 240 8.28 5.77 -13.86
N MET A 241 9.57 5.80 -13.60
CA MET A 241 10.30 7.02 -13.23
C MET A 241 10.18 8.11 -14.31
N ALA A 242 10.44 7.77 -15.57
CA ALA A 242 10.29 8.70 -16.69
C ALA A 242 8.84 9.20 -16.78
N ARG A 243 7.85 8.29 -16.70
CA ARG A 243 6.43 8.66 -16.69
C ARG A 243 6.11 9.67 -15.61
N PHE A 244 6.60 9.45 -14.37
CA PHE A 244 6.34 10.37 -13.27
C PHE A 244 6.93 11.76 -13.56
N PHE A 245 8.18 11.86 -14.00
CA PHE A 245 8.81 13.15 -14.30
C PHE A 245 8.17 13.93 -15.44
N PHE A 246 7.54 13.24 -16.39
CA PHE A 246 6.76 13.88 -17.46
C PHE A 246 5.28 14.07 -17.11
N SER A 247 4.83 13.65 -15.91
CA SER A 247 3.43 13.75 -15.50
C SER A 247 3.05 15.17 -15.08
N PRO A 248 1.77 15.55 -15.24
CA PRO A 248 1.24 16.79 -14.67
C PRO A 248 1.36 16.85 -13.14
N VAL A 249 1.32 15.69 -12.46
CA VAL A 249 1.46 15.59 -11.00
C VAL A 249 2.81 16.12 -10.57
N TYR A 250 3.90 15.65 -11.15
CA TYR A 250 5.25 16.10 -10.85
C TYR A 250 5.42 17.61 -11.02
N TRP A 251 4.97 18.14 -12.15
CA TRP A 251 5.14 19.58 -12.45
C TRP A 251 4.30 20.48 -11.54
N ARG A 252 3.10 20.04 -11.14
CA ARG A 252 2.26 20.78 -10.17
C ARG A 252 2.88 20.76 -8.77
N LEU A 253 3.40 19.62 -8.31
CA LEU A 253 4.12 19.52 -7.04
C LEU A 253 5.33 20.45 -7.00
N ARG A 254 6.12 20.50 -8.07
CA ARG A 254 7.29 21.39 -8.14
C ARG A 254 6.95 22.88 -8.13
N ARG A 255 5.81 23.27 -8.68
CA ARG A 255 5.36 24.67 -8.62
C ARG A 255 4.97 25.05 -7.19
N ARG A 256 4.28 24.14 -6.46
CA ARG A 256 3.82 24.38 -5.09
C ARG A 256 4.97 24.51 -4.06
N THR A 257 6.11 23.86 -4.30
CA THR A 257 7.29 23.97 -3.42
C THR A 257 8.16 25.20 -3.69
N ARG A 258 7.84 26.01 -4.72
CA ARG A 258 8.55 27.24 -5.06
C ARG A 258 7.80 28.51 -4.67
N SER A 259 6.52 28.40 -4.32
CA SER A 259 5.69 29.45 -3.74
C SER A 259 5.70 29.38 -2.22
#